data_a0c079e8943801b0667eb1d3e33bf441
#
_entry.id   a0c079e8943801b0667eb1d3e33bf441
#
_cell.length_a   1.000
_cell.length_b   1.000
_cell.length_c   1.000
_cell.angle_alpha   90.00
_cell.angle_beta   90.00
_cell.angle_gamma   90.00
#
_symmetry.space_group_name_H-M   'P 1'
#
loop_
_entity.id
_entity.type
_entity.pdbx_description
1 polymer ?
#
loop_
_entity_poly.entity_id
_entity_poly.type
_entity_poly.pdbx_seq_one_letter_code
_entity_poly.pdbx_strand_id
1 'polypeptide(L)'
;PYDGLNIDLRIIFDGGGVIGKDFWNDFQEWYWDGNTLLKNATFYGDLKFIESDVNYEWDDIILTKEHRAALERHIIDFFTHMELFRNNGQKLSRGVLLNGPPGTGKTLTANILRNSIKDITTIVVTRDHIEELGDISKVYRIAAKLAPSLVILEDLDTIGGISRMSGDHPLLGEFLNALSGIESNVGVVTLATTNHADKLDWALVDRP
;
A
#
# COMPACT_ATOMS: atom_id res chain seq x y z
N PRO A 1 -9.42 -9.46 -25.31
CA PRO A 1 -8.11 -8.88 -25.13
C PRO A 1 -8.25 -7.38 -25.35
N TYR A 2 -8.26 -6.62 -24.27
CA TYR A 2 -8.14 -5.16 -24.35
C TYR A 2 -6.65 -4.86 -24.51
N ASP A 3 -6.28 -4.48 -25.72
CA ASP A 3 -5.01 -3.79 -25.95
C ASP A 3 -5.04 -2.52 -25.11
N GLY A 4 -4.24 -2.50 -24.05
CA GLY A 4 -4.13 -1.34 -23.18
C GLY A 4 -3.76 -0.11 -24.00
N LEU A 5 -4.64 0.90 -23.98
CA LEU A 5 -4.37 2.18 -24.62
C LEU A 5 -3.19 2.83 -23.91
N ASN A 6 -2.02 2.70 -24.48
CA ASN A 6 -0.82 3.38 -23.99
C ASN A 6 -0.91 4.85 -24.44
N ILE A 7 -1.35 5.73 -23.55
CA ILE A 7 -1.40 7.17 -23.84
C ILE A 7 -0.04 7.76 -23.47
N ASP A 8 0.76 8.06 -24.48
CA ASP A 8 2.03 8.78 -24.33
C ASP A 8 1.74 10.30 -24.45
N LEU A 9 1.62 10.98 -23.32
CA LEU A 9 1.41 12.42 -23.29
C LEU A 9 2.76 13.15 -23.37
N ARG A 10 3.04 13.79 -24.52
CA ARG A 10 4.23 14.63 -24.71
C ARG A 10 3.83 16.10 -24.69
N ILE A 11 4.30 16.82 -23.68
CA ILE A 11 4.15 18.26 -23.61
C ILE A 11 5.44 18.90 -24.16
N ILE A 12 5.34 19.56 -25.30
CA ILE A 12 6.47 20.25 -25.95
C ILE A 12 6.36 21.74 -25.66
N PHE A 13 7.37 22.30 -25.01
CA PHE A 13 7.47 23.73 -24.76
C PHE A 13 8.42 24.36 -25.79
N ASP A 14 7.92 25.38 -26.49
CA ASP A 14 8.73 26.23 -27.35
C ASP A 14 9.29 27.38 -26.50
N GLY A 15 10.53 27.23 -26.04
CA GLY A 15 11.20 28.23 -25.20
C GLY A 15 11.79 27.66 -23.90
N GLY A 16 12.89 28.20 -23.47
CA GLY A 16 13.83 27.74 -22.46
C GLY A 16 13.28 27.03 -21.22
N GLY A 17 14.00 26.03 -20.80
CA GLY A 17 13.66 24.97 -19.83
C GLY A 17 13.19 25.38 -18.43
N VAL A 18 13.08 26.67 -18.08
CA VAL A 18 12.59 27.15 -16.80
C VAL A 18 11.05 27.12 -16.77
N ILE A 19 10.38 27.63 -17.80
CA ILE A 19 8.90 27.67 -17.89
C ILE A 19 8.33 26.24 -17.89
N GLY A 20 9.02 25.31 -18.55
CA GLY A 20 8.59 23.91 -18.55
C GLY A 20 8.66 23.24 -17.18
N LYS A 21 9.64 23.57 -16.36
CA LYS A 21 9.77 23.03 -14.99
C LYS A 21 8.68 23.57 -14.07
N ASP A 22 8.41 24.87 -14.13
CA ASP A 22 7.39 25.49 -13.29
C ASP A 22 6.01 24.94 -13.65
N PHE A 23 5.66 24.89 -14.94
CA PHE A 23 4.42 24.25 -15.39
C PHE A 23 4.33 22.79 -14.94
N TRP A 24 5.41 22.01 -15.05
CA TRP A 24 5.40 20.62 -14.65
C TRP A 24 5.20 20.44 -13.14
N ASN A 25 5.82 21.29 -12.34
CA ASN A 25 5.63 21.32 -10.89
C ASN A 25 4.18 21.69 -10.53
N ASP A 26 3.64 22.74 -11.13
CA ASP A 26 2.26 23.20 -10.91
C ASP A 26 1.27 22.11 -11.35
N PHE A 27 1.51 21.47 -12.51
CA PHE A 27 0.69 20.35 -12.98
C PHE A 27 0.75 19.15 -12.02
N GLN A 28 1.93 18.77 -11.52
CA GLN A 28 2.06 17.70 -10.55
C GLN A 28 1.32 18.04 -9.25
N GLU A 29 1.47 19.25 -8.74
CA GLU A 29 0.78 19.69 -7.54
C GLU A 29 -0.73 19.62 -7.74
N TRP A 30 -1.25 20.21 -8.81
CA TRP A 30 -2.67 20.14 -9.17
C TRP A 30 -3.18 18.71 -9.33
N TYR A 31 -2.42 17.83 -10.01
CA TYR A 31 -2.82 16.45 -10.24
C TYR A 31 -2.92 15.67 -8.93
N TRP A 32 -1.92 15.81 -8.06
CA TRP A 32 -1.90 15.07 -6.79
C TRP A 32 -2.80 15.69 -5.72
N ASP A 33 -3.22 16.94 -5.86
CA ASP A 33 -4.16 17.63 -4.95
C ASP A 33 -5.64 17.24 -5.22
N GLY A 34 -5.87 15.97 -5.53
CA GLY A 34 -7.19 15.37 -5.67
C GLY A 34 -7.78 15.36 -7.07
N ASN A 35 -7.03 15.80 -8.10
CA ASN A 35 -7.47 15.73 -9.49
C ASN A 35 -7.05 14.42 -10.20
N THR A 36 -6.51 13.46 -9.46
CA THR A 36 -6.15 12.15 -9.97
C THR A 36 -7.29 11.14 -9.80
N LEU A 37 -7.49 10.28 -10.80
CA LEU A 37 -8.44 9.16 -10.72
C LEU A 37 -8.01 8.08 -9.72
N LEU A 38 -6.78 8.14 -9.24
CA LEU A 38 -6.23 7.16 -8.29
C LEU A 38 -6.68 7.42 -6.84
N LYS A 39 -7.12 8.65 -6.52
CA LYS A 39 -7.56 8.99 -5.17
C LYS A 39 -8.87 8.29 -4.84
N ASN A 40 -8.93 7.66 -3.67
CA ASN A 40 -10.07 6.85 -3.20
C ASN A 40 -10.40 5.65 -4.12
N ALA A 41 -9.48 5.28 -4.99
CA ALA A 41 -9.60 4.13 -5.87
C ALA A 41 -8.83 2.92 -5.33
N THR A 42 -9.14 1.76 -5.89
CA THR A 42 -8.40 0.51 -5.65
C THR A 42 -7.70 0.09 -6.93
N PHE A 43 -6.37 -0.10 -6.84
CA PHE A 43 -5.57 -0.48 -7.98
C PHE A 43 -4.35 -1.32 -7.56
N TYR A 44 -3.75 -2.00 -8.53
CA TYR A 44 -2.51 -2.73 -8.33
C TYR A 44 -1.28 -1.80 -8.33
N GLY A 45 -0.15 -2.30 -7.85
CA GLY A 45 1.12 -1.57 -7.84
C GLY A 45 1.54 -1.00 -9.20
N ASP A 46 1.14 -1.63 -10.31
CA ASP A 46 1.35 -1.19 -11.69
C ASP A 46 0.30 -0.17 -12.19
N LEU A 47 -0.52 0.37 -11.29
CA LEU A 47 -1.59 1.35 -11.52
C LEU A 47 -2.80 0.83 -12.32
N LYS A 48 -2.95 -0.46 -12.54
CA LYS A 48 -4.16 -1.04 -13.12
C LYS A 48 -5.27 -1.09 -12.09
N PHE A 49 -6.44 -0.54 -12.42
CA PHE A 49 -7.60 -0.56 -11.53
C PHE A 49 -8.07 -1.98 -11.26
N ILE A 50 -8.46 -2.22 -10.01
CA ILE A 50 -9.06 -3.49 -9.62
C ILE A 50 -10.57 -3.34 -9.73
N GLU A 51 -11.14 -3.95 -10.76
CA GLU A 51 -12.58 -4.13 -10.89
C GLU A 51 -12.97 -5.35 -10.05
N SER A 52 -13.65 -5.13 -8.95
CA SER A 52 -14.13 -6.22 -8.09
C SER A 52 -15.65 -6.15 -8.01
N ASP A 53 -16.30 -7.07 -8.67
CA ASP A 53 -17.75 -7.27 -8.55
C ASP A 53 -18.14 -7.99 -7.26
N VAL A 54 -17.17 -8.49 -6.50
CA VAL A 54 -17.40 -9.27 -5.29
C VAL A 54 -17.19 -8.39 -4.06
N ASN A 55 -18.26 -8.11 -3.37
CA ASN A 55 -18.24 -7.38 -2.10
C ASN A 55 -18.22 -8.38 -0.95
N TYR A 56 -17.02 -8.73 -0.47
CA TYR A 56 -16.85 -9.57 0.72
C TYR A 56 -17.16 -8.78 1.98
N GLU A 57 -17.86 -9.42 2.92
CA GLU A 57 -18.24 -8.87 4.22
C GLU A 57 -17.68 -9.71 5.37
N TRP A 58 -17.76 -9.19 6.59
CA TRP A 58 -17.28 -9.91 7.78
C TRP A 58 -17.98 -11.25 8.05
N ASP A 59 -19.18 -11.44 7.52
CA ASP A 59 -19.92 -12.70 7.65
C ASP A 59 -19.43 -13.80 6.70
N ASP A 60 -18.61 -13.44 5.70
CA ASP A 60 -17.99 -14.39 4.78
C ASP A 60 -16.76 -15.10 5.37
N ILE A 61 -16.28 -14.67 6.54
CA ILE A 61 -15.09 -15.22 7.19
C ILE A 61 -15.33 -15.56 8.66
N ILE A 62 -14.74 -16.66 9.10
CA ILE A 62 -14.75 -17.05 10.51
C ILE A 62 -13.43 -16.62 11.15
N LEU A 63 -13.48 -15.60 11.99
CA LEU A 63 -12.37 -15.13 12.81
C LEU A 63 -12.72 -15.19 14.29
N THR A 64 -11.72 -15.33 15.15
CA THR A 64 -11.94 -15.13 16.59
C THR A 64 -12.31 -13.67 16.87
N LYS A 65 -13.03 -13.42 17.95
CA LYS A 65 -13.40 -12.06 18.34
C LYS A 65 -12.18 -11.17 18.57
N GLU A 66 -11.12 -11.74 19.09
CA GLU A 66 -9.86 -11.06 19.38
C GLU A 66 -9.17 -10.63 18.08
N HIS A 67 -9.09 -11.52 17.09
CA HIS A 67 -8.48 -11.20 15.79
C HIS A 67 -9.28 -10.13 15.06
N ARG A 68 -10.61 -10.26 15.02
CA ARG A 68 -11.47 -9.26 14.39
C ARG A 68 -11.30 -7.89 15.08
N ALA A 69 -11.38 -7.84 16.41
CA ALA A 69 -11.23 -6.60 17.16
C ALA A 69 -9.84 -5.97 16.98
N ALA A 70 -8.79 -6.78 16.85
CA ALA A 70 -7.45 -6.29 16.55
C ALA A 70 -7.38 -5.63 15.17
N LEU A 71 -7.96 -6.27 14.14
CA LEU A 71 -7.99 -5.72 12.78
C LEU A 71 -8.81 -4.44 12.71
N GLU A 72 -9.99 -4.43 13.32
CA GLU A 72 -10.83 -3.23 13.41
C GLU A 72 -10.07 -2.08 14.07
N ARG A 73 -9.44 -2.31 15.24
CA ARG A 73 -8.69 -1.29 15.98
C ARG A 73 -7.48 -0.76 15.22
N HIS A 74 -6.70 -1.65 14.63
CA HIS A 74 -5.42 -1.25 14.02
C HIS A 74 -5.56 -0.69 12.61
N ILE A 75 -6.66 -0.97 11.91
CA ILE A 75 -6.88 -0.54 10.54
C ILE A 75 -8.08 0.39 10.43
N ILE A 76 -9.29 -0.07 10.77
CA ILE A 76 -10.52 0.70 10.57
C ILE A 76 -10.56 1.92 11.50
N ASP A 77 -10.38 1.70 12.80
CA ASP A 77 -10.39 2.78 13.81
C ASP A 77 -9.26 3.77 13.57
N PHE A 78 -8.11 3.30 13.06
CA PHE A 78 -7.01 4.18 12.71
C PHE A 78 -7.40 5.19 11.64
N PHE A 79 -8.01 4.75 10.55
CA PHE A 79 -8.48 5.66 9.50
C PHE A 79 -9.62 6.56 10.00
N THR A 80 -10.55 6.01 10.75
CA THR A 80 -11.71 6.75 11.29
C THR A 80 -11.27 7.85 12.28
N HIS A 81 -10.20 7.64 13.06
CA HIS A 81 -9.76 8.55 14.09
C HIS A 81 -8.41 9.20 13.82
N MET A 82 -7.98 9.26 12.56
CA MET A 82 -6.65 9.77 12.18
C MET A 82 -6.36 11.19 12.70
N GLU A 83 -7.36 12.08 12.69
CA GLU A 83 -7.23 13.43 13.24
C GLU A 83 -6.98 13.43 14.75
N LEU A 84 -7.60 12.50 15.49
CA LEU A 84 -7.35 12.36 16.91
C LEU A 84 -5.91 11.93 17.19
N PHE A 85 -5.38 10.99 16.38
CA PHE A 85 -3.98 10.56 16.49
C PHE A 85 -3.02 11.72 16.17
N ARG A 86 -3.31 12.49 15.13
CA ARG A 86 -2.53 13.67 14.74
C ARG A 86 -2.47 14.69 15.87
N ASN A 87 -3.62 15.04 16.44
CA ASN A 87 -3.76 16.04 17.49
C ASN A 87 -3.04 15.62 18.80
N ASN A 88 -2.88 14.31 19.03
CA ASN A 88 -2.13 13.78 20.17
C ASN A 88 -0.66 13.50 19.85
N GLY A 89 -0.14 13.96 18.71
CA GLY A 89 1.27 13.77 18.34
C GLY A 89 1.68 12.32 18.09
N GLN A 90 0.71 11.44 17.81
CA GLN A 90 0.98 10.04 17.56
C GLN A 90 1.42 9.82 16.11
N LYS A 91 2.18 8.75 15.88
CA LYS A 91 2.63 8.34 14.55
C LYS A 91 1.42 8.02 13.66
N LEU A 92 1.36 8.64 12.49
CA LEU A 92 0.28 8.48 11.51
C LEU A 92 0.63 7.43 10.43
N SER A 93 1.29 6.36 10.81
CA SER A 93 1.52 5.20 9.97
C SER A 93 1.40 3.93 10.80
N ARG A 94 0.93 2.84 10.20
CA ARG A 94 0.78 1.54 10.87
C ARG A 94 1.15 0.40 9.95
N GLY A 95 1.67 -0.69 10.54
CA GLY A 95 1.88 -1.97 9.88
C GLY A 95 1.09 -3.06 10.60
N VAL A 96 0.43 -3.91 9.83
CA VAL A 96 -0.27 -5.11 10.32
C VAL A 96 0.18 -6.30 9.49
N LEU A 97 0.59 -7.39 10.15
CA LEU A 97 0.99 -8.63 9.50
C LEU A 97 -0.03 -9.74 9.79
N LEU A 98 -0.66 -10.26 8.75
CA LEU A 98 -1.48 -11.48 8.82
C LEU A 98 -0.60 -12.69 8.56
N ASN A 99 -0.33 -13.44 9.61
CA ASN A 99 0.43 -14.69 9.52
C ASN A 99 -0.48 -15.90 9.75
N GLY A 100 -0.35 -16.90 8.92
CA GLY A 100 -1.07 -18.17 9.10
C GLY A 100 -0.91 -19.12 7.91
N PRO A 101 -1.25 -20.41 8.07
CA PRO A 101 -1.16 -21.39 6.99
C PRO A 101 -1.94 -20.98 5.74
N PRO A 102 -1.62 -21.56 4.56
CA PRO A 102 -2.45 -21.38 3.37
C PRO A 102 -3.92 -21.76 3.63
N GLY A 103 -4.85 -21.07 2.98
CA GLY A 103 -6.29 -21.35 3.10
C GLY A 103 -6.96 -20.83 4.37
N THR A 104 -6.29 -20.08 5.23
CA THR A 104 -6.87 -19.52 6.47
C THR A 104 -7.61 -18.20 6.28
N GLY A 105 -7.79 -17.75 5.04
CA GLY A 105 -8.59 -16.56 4.75
C GLY A 105 -7.85 -15.22 4.80
N LYS A 106 -6.51 -15.20 4.76
CA LYS A 106 -5.73 -13.93 4.82
C LYS A 106 -6.08 -12.96 3.70
N THR A 107 -6.09 -13.42 2.45
CA THR A 107 -6.49 -12.61 1.29
C THR A 107 -7.95 -12.18 1.38
N LEU A 108 -8.84 -13.06 1.86
CA LEU A 108 -10.24 -12.71 2.09
C LEU A 108 -10.37 -11.62 3.15
N THR A 109 -9.63 -11.72 4.25
CA THR A 109 -9.58 -10.68 5.29
C THR A 109 -9.10 -9.35 4.72
N ALA A 110 -8.06 -9.35 3.89
CA ALA A 110 -7.57 -8.14 3.23
C ALA A 110 -8.63 -7.49 2.33
N ASN A 111 -9.38 -8.31 1.58
CA ASN A 111 -10.49 -7.83 0.74
C ASN A 111 -11.66 -7.27 1.56
N ILE A 112 -12.03 -7.91 2.68
CA ILE A 112 -13.06 -7.42 3.60
C ILE A 112 -12.65 -6.06 4.19
N LEU A 113 -11.41 -5.93 4.65
CA LEU A 113 -10.91 -4.67 5.20
C LEU A 113 -10.93 -3.55 4.15
N ARG A 114 -10.47 -3.83 2.94
CA ARG A 114 -10.54 -2.91 1.81
C ARG A 114 -11.96 -2.42 1.56
N ASN A 115 -12.95 -3.33 1.56
CA ASN A 115 -14.35 -3.00 1.31
C ASN A 115 -15.01 -2.26 2.50
N SER A 116 -14.51 -2.49 3.73
CA SER A 116 -15.06 -1.90 4.96
C SER A 116 -14.70 -0.43 5.15
N ILE A 117 -13.67 0.07 4.46
CA ILE A 117 -13.17 1.42 4.66
C ILE A 117 -13.48 2.25 3.41
N LYS A 118 -14.16 3.38 3.63
CA LYS A 118 -14.51 4.32 2.54
C LYS A 118 -13.52 5.49 2.51
N ASP A 119 -13.49 6.16 1.38
CA ASP A 119 -12.72 7.40 1.18
C ASP A 119 -11.21 7.25 1.43
N ILE A 120 -10.68 6.06 1.17
CA ILE A 120 -9.25 5.77 1.17
C ILE A 120 -8.80 5.24 -0.19
N THR A 121 -7.54 5.47 -0.50
CA THR A 121 -6.89 4.83 -1.64
C THR A 121 -6.35 3.46 -1.23
N THR A 122 -6.61 2.41 -2.01
CA THR A 122 -6.05 1.08 -1.75
C THR A 122 -5.12 0.65 -2.87
N ILE A 123 -3.91 0.26 -2.52
CA ILE A 123 -2.89 -0.24 -3.45
C ILE A 123 -2.57 -1.68 -3.10
N VAL A 124 -2.86 -2.60 -4.02
CA VAL A 124 -2.56 -4.03 -3.84
C VAL A 124 -1.28 -4.36 -4.58
N VAL A 125 -0.33 -4.96 -3.86
CA VAL A 125 0.98 -5.30 -4.37
C VAL A 125 1.21 -6.80 -4.17
N THR A 126 1.44 -7.49 -5.28
CA THR A 126 1.85 -8.89 -5.31
C THR A 126 3.32 -8.98 -5.70
N ARG A 127 3.88 -10.18 -5.66
CA ARG A 127 5.25 -10.45 -6.11
C ARG A 127 5.52 -9.91 -7.52
N ASP A 128 4.63 -10.19 -8.46
CA ASP A 128 4.83 -9.82 -9.87
C ASP A 128 4.95 -8.31 -10.05
N HIS A 129 4.15 -7.53 -9.30
CA HIS A 129 4.22 -6.08 -9.30
C HIS A 129 5.55 -5.55 -8.77
N ILE A 130 6.16 -6.22 -7.78
CA ILE A 130 7.45 -5.82 -7.23
C ILE A 130 8.57 -6.13 -8.23
N GLU A 131 8.53 -7.27 -8.90
CA GLU A 131 9.48 -7.63 -9.94
C GLU A 131 9.43 -6.65 -11.13
N GLU A 132 8.23 -6.23 -11.55
CA GLU A 132 8.04 -5.23 -12.62
C GLU A 132 8.49 -3.83 -12.21
N LEU A 133 8.14 -3.39 -10.99
CA LEU A 133 8.45 -2.04 -10.52
C LEU A 133 9.95 -1.87 -10.18
N GLY A 134 10.61 -2.95 -9.76
CA GLY A 134 11.99 -2.95 -9.30
C GLY A 134 12.26 -2.10 -8.06
N ASP A 135 11.22 -1.46 -7.48
CA ASP A 135 11.36 -0.55 -6.33
C ASP A 135 10.02 -0.35 -5.62
N ILE A 136 9.85 -0.98 -4.48
CA ILE A 136 8.67 -0.84 -3.62
C ILE A 136 8.50 0.61 -3.10
N SER A 137 9.57 1.40 -3.03
CA SER A 137 9.49 2.79 -2.58
C SER A 137 8.60 3.65 -3.49
N LYS A 138 8.44 3.27 -4.76
CA LYS A 138 7.50 3.95 -5.68
C LYS A 138 6.07 3.82 -5.20
N VAL A 139 5.68 2.62 -4.77
CA VAL A 139 4.34 2.34 -4.22
C VAL A 139 4.08 3.23 -3.00
N TYR A 140 5.02 3.28 -2.06
CA TYR A 140 4.86 4.08 -0.85
C TYR A 140 4.85 5.59 -1.13
N ARG A 141 5.61 6.07 -2.11
CA ARG A 141 5.54 7.47 -2.55
C ARG A 141 4.16 7.82 -3.12
N ILE A 142 3.56 6.94 -3.90
CA ILE A 142 2.20 7.11 -4.43
C ILE A 142 1.20 7.04 -3.27
N ALA A 143 1.30 6.05 -2.39
CA ALA A 143 0.43 5.90 -1.24
C ALA A 143 0.44 7.15 -0.34
N ALA A 144 1.61 7.72 -0.07
CA ALA A 144 1.74 8.94 0.74
C ALA A 144 1.10 10.16 0.07
N LYS A 145 1.23 10.29 -1.27
CA LYS A 145 0.58 11.38 -2.02
C LYS A 145 -0.95 11.24 -2.06
N LEU A 146 -1.46 10.02 -2.00
CA LEU A 146 -2.89 9.70 -2.06
C LEU A 146 -3.48 9.41 -0.67
N ALA A 147 -2.75 9.70 0.40
CA ALA A 147 -3.23 9.46 1.76
C ALA A 147 -4.59 10.17 2.04
N PRO A 148 -5.48 9.55 2.85
CA PRO A 148 -5.29 8.29 3.55
C PRO A 148 -5.28 7.08 2.63
N SER A 149 -4.35 6.13 2.86
CA SER A 149 -4.18 4.99 1.96
C SER A 149 -3.83 3.69 2.68
N LEU A 150 -4.33 2.58 2.12
CA LEU A 150 -4.06 1.21 2.55
C LEU A 150 -3.18 0.53 1.49
N VAL A 151 -1.98 0.12 1.86
CA VAL A 151 -1.10 -0.70 1.02
C VAL A 151 -1.24 -2.15 1.47
N ILE A 152 -1.70 -3.02 0.59
CA ILE A 152 -1.84 -4.45 0.83
C ILE A 152 -0.68 -5.15 0.13
N LEU A 153 0.18 -5.83 0.91
CA LEU A 153 1.29 -6.63 0.41
C LEU A 153 0.94 -8.10 0.53
N GLU A 154 0.65 -8.76 -0.59
CA GLU A 154 0.26 -10.17 -0.58
C GLU A 154 1.47 -11.09 -0.64
N ASP A 155 1.42 -12.18 0.19
CA ASP A 155 2.38 -13.27 0.22
C ASP A 155 3.85 -12.82 0.30
N LEU A 156 4.17 -12.01 1.31
CA LEU A 156 5.53 -11.47 1.55
C LEU A 156 6.63 -12.52 1.47
N ASP A 157 6.36 -13.75 1.92
CA ASP A 157 7.31 -14.85 1.89
C ASP A 157 7.67 -15.33 0.47
N THR A 158 6.88 -14.95 -0.54
CA THR A 158 7.17 -15.26 -1.95
C THR A 158 8.03 -14.21 -2.62
N ILE A 159 8.14 -13.02 -2.03
CA ILE A 159 8.93 -11.92 -2.57
C ILE A 159 10.41 -12.23 -2.34
N GLY A 160 11.17 -12.40 -3.42
CA GLY A 160 12.59 -12.70 -3.35
C GLY A 160 13.36 -11.64 -2.57
N GLY A 161 14.25 -12.08 -1.67
CA GLY A 161 15.12 -11.18 -0.91
C GLY A 161 14.57 -10.65 0.41
N ILE A 162 13.35 -11.03 0.82
CA ILE A 162 12.78 -10.69 2.13
C ILE A 162 13.02 -11.82 3.15
N SER A 163 13.54 -12.96 2.68
CA SER A 163 13.81 -14.13 3.50
C SER A 163 15.15 -14.02 4.24
N ARG A 164 15.18 -14.48 5.49
CA ARG A 164 16.42 -14.62 6.31
C ARG A 164 17.53 -15.43 5.61
N MET A 165 17.16 -16.31 4.70
CA MET A 165 18.12 -17.16 3.99
C MET A 165 18.81 -16.46 2.81
N SER A 166 18.35 -15.27 2.42
CA SER A 166 18.83 -14.56 1.24
C SER A 166 20.02 -13.64 1.50
N GLY A 167 20.48 -13.48 2.76
CA GLY A 167 21.55 -12.55 3.12
C GLY A 167 21.14 -11.08 2.98
N ASP A 168 22.09 -10.17 2.90
CA ASP A 168 21.86 -8.74 2.64
C ASP A 168 21.35 -8.54 1.20
N HIS A 169 20.05 -8.70 0.99
CA HIS A 169 19.46 -8.47 -0.32
C HIS A 169 19.00 -7.01 -0.44
N PRO A 170 19.27 -6.32 -1.55
CA PRO A 170 18.88 -4.92 -1.74
C PRO A 170 17.39 -4.66 -1.50
N LEU A 171 16.51 -5.57 -1.92
CA LEU A 171 15.06 -5.48 -1.71
C LEU A 171 14.66 -5.42 -0.24
N LEU A 172 15.33 -6.15 0.65
CA LEU A 172 15.05 -6.08 2.08
C LEU A 172 15.31 -4.67 2.62
N GLY A 173 16.44 -4.07 2.25
CA GLY A 173 16.78 -2.70 2.62
C GLY A 173 15.76 -1.68 2.11
N GLU A 174 15.29 -1.85 0.88
CA GLU A 174 14.25 -1.01 0.28
C GLU A 174 12.92 -1.15 1.03
N PHE A 175 12.49 -2.38 1.32
CA PHE A 175 11.30 -2.65 2.13
C PHE A 175 11.39 -2.01 3.51
N LEU A 176 12.51 -2.21 4.19
CA LEU A 176 12.74 -1.64 5.50
C LEU A 176 12.72 -0.12 5.48
N ASN A 177 13.32 0.50 4.46
CA ASN A 177 13.29 1.94 4.26
C ASN A 177 11.88 2.45 3.94
N ALA A 178 11.15 1.75 3.08
CA ALA A 178 9.78 2.09 2.73
C ALA A 178 8.83 1.99 3.93
N LEU A 179 8.94 0.92 4.73
CA LEU A 179 8.14 0.72 5.94
C LEU A 179 8.53 1.66 7.08
N SER A 180 9.82 2.00 7.20
CA SER A 180 10.32 2.90 8.24
C SER A 180 10.28 4.36 7.86
N GLY A 181 9.89 4.69 6.65
CA GLY A 181 9.86 6.03 6.07
C GLY A 181 9.34 7.07 7.05
N ILE A 182 10.30 7.67 7.78
CA ILE A 182 10.09 8.32 9.08
C ILE A 182 9.21 9.56 8.93
N GLU A 183 9.15 10.14 7.74
CA GLU A 183 8.37 11.36 7.48
C GLU A 183 7.43 11.26 6.25
N SER A 184 7.60 10.26 5.39
CA SER A 184 6.89 10.19 4.10
C SER A 184 5.60 9.37 4.11
N ASN A 185 5.38 8.49 5.10
CA ASN A 185 4.25 7.56 5.13
C ASN A 185 3.10 8.03 6.04
N VAL A 186 2.94 9.33 6.19
CA VAL A 186 1.83 9.91 6.97
C VAL A 186 0.50 9.57 6.32
N GLY A 187 -0.40 8.94 7.07
CA GLY A 187 -1.71 8.51 6.57
C GLY A 187 -1.68 7.19 5.80
N VAL A 188 -0.58 6.44 5.84
CA VAL A 188 -0.44 5.14 5.18
C VAL A 188 -0.52 4.00 6.19
N VAL A 189 -1.42 3.05 5.95
CA VAL A 189 -1.47 1.76 6.64
C VAL A 189 -0.95 0.68 5.70
N THR A 190 -0.06 -0.18 6.20
CA THR A 190 0.41 -1.37 5.48
C THR A 190 -0.22 -2.61 6.09
N LEU A 191 -0.93 -3.38 5.26
CA LEU A 191 -1.43 -4.71 5.60
C LEU A 191 -0.64 -5.74 4.80
N ALA A 192 0.13 -6.57 5.47
CA ALA A 192 0.91 -7.60 4.82
C ALA A 192 0.36 -8.99 5.14
N THR A 193 0.44 -9.92 4.18
CA THR A 193 0.11 -11.33 4.40
C THR A 193 1.33 -12.21 4.20
N THR A 194 1.42 -13.29 4.96
CA THR A 194 2.47 -14.31 4.82
C THR A 194 1.98 -15.69 5.27
N ASN A 195 2.50 -16.72 4.64
CA ASN A 195 2.31 -18.11 5.09
C ASN A 195 3.46 -18.56 6.02
N HIS A 196 4.56 -17.82 6.04
CA HIS A 196 5.81 -18.21 6.69
C HIS A 196 6.49 -17.01 7.36
N ALA A 197 5.92 -16.51 8.46
CA ALA A 197 6.55 -15.40 9.21
C ALA A 197 7.94 -15.79 9.77
N ASP A 198 8.18 -17.09 10.00
CA ASP A 198 9.47 -17.63 10.41
C ASP A 198 10.58 -17.46 9.37
N LYS A 199 10.22 -17.29 8.10
CA LYS A 199 11.15 -17.03 7.00
C LYS A 199 11.43 -15.54 6.79
N LEU A 200 10.59 -14.66 7.28
CA LEU A 200 10.77 -13.22 7.13
C LEU A 200 11.93 -12.72 8.00
N ASP A 201 12.61 -11.70 7.55
CA ASP A 201 13.65 -11.05 8.35
C ASP A 201 13.07 -10.43 9.63
N TRP A 202 13.81 -10.51 10.73
CA TRP A 202 13.42 -9.96 12.03
C TRP A 202 13.08 -8.47 11.95
N ALA A 203 13.84 -7.75 11.13
CA ALA A 203 13.63 -6.32 10.96
C ALA A 203 12.26 -5.96 10.36
N LEU A 204 11.57 -6.89 9.72
CA LEU A 204 10.21 -6.71 9.22
C LEU A 204 9.14 -7.04 10.26
N VAL A 205 9.43 -8.03 11.12
CA VAL A 205 8.45 -8.61 12.06
C VAL A 205 8.45 -7.88 13.41
N ASP A 206 9.61 -7.41 13.86
CA ASP A 206 9.81 -6.89 15.23
C ASP A 206 10.04 -5.37 15.26
N ARG A 207 9.39 -4.63 14.36
CA ARG A 207 9.42 -3.17 14.41
C ARG A 207 8.32 -2.61 15.31
N PRO A 208 8.70 -1.72 16.26
CA PRO A 208 7.72 -1.01 17.10
C PRO A 208 6.85 -0.04 16.30
#